data_315fbc149e7067446388a404ad164513
#
_entry.id   315fbc149e7067446388a404ad164513
#
_cell.length_a   1.000
_cell.length_b   1.000
_cell.length_c   1.000
_cell.angle_alpha   90.00
_cell.angle_beta   90.00
_cell.angle_gamma   90.00
#
_symmetry.space_group_name_H-M   'P 1'
#
loop_
_entity.id
_entity.type
_entity.pdbx_description
1 polymer ?
#
loop_
_entity_poly.entity_id
_entity_poly.type
_entity_poly.pdbx_seq_one_letter_code
_entity_poly.pdbx_strand_id
1 'polypeptide(L)'
;VKDSSYNLYEHLKIDNFSILPGSESKLLKGLELGCAGIITATCNVTAGLSRKVYDDFIEKKEPTKNKMLCDVRNAFEKFNLISGLHSFMSDEDEIYKNVLPPVSLLNEKDKIQLINELNKLNFTLGSSKVV
;
A
#
# COMPACT_ATOMS: atom_id res chain seq x y z
N VAL A 1 12.27 1.88 -12.58
CA VAL A 1 11.51 3.14 -12.36
C VAL A 1 10.24 2.87 -11.58
N LYS A 2 9.82 3.83 -10.73
CA LYS A 2 8.47 3.84 -10.15
C LYS A 2 7.49 4.44 -11.16
N ASP A 3 6.41 3.71 -11.46
CA ASP A 3 5.34 4.15 -12.34
C ASP A 3 4.08 4.50 -11.52
N SER A 4 3.92 5.78 -11.20
CA SER A 4 2.75 6.31 -10.48
C SER A 4 1.60 6.75 -11.39
N SER A 5 1.87 6.87 -12.69
CA SER A 5 0.85 7.19 -13.70
C SER A 5 0.15 5.96 -14.27
N TYR A 6 0.73 4.76 -14.02
CA TYR A 6 0.25 3.47 -14.49
C TYR A 6 0.16 3.34 -16.02
N ASN A 7 0.90 4.17 -16.75
CA ASN A 7 0.92 4.16 -18.22
C ASN A 7 2.18 3.51 -18.81
N LEU A 8 3.13 3.09 -17.99
CA LEU A 8 4.37 2.44 -18.42
C LEU A 8 4.32 0.93 -18.21
N TYR A 9 3.87 0.47 -17.05
CA TYR A 9 4.03 -0.93 -16.61
C TYR A 9 3.32 -1.94 -17.52
N GLU A 10 2.31 -1.53 -18.27
CA GLU A 10 1.60 -2.41 -19.21
C GLU A 10 2.26 -2.47 -20.59
N HIS A 11 3.01 -1.46 -20.99
CA HIS A 11 3.44 -1.30 -22.38
C HIS A 11 4.97 -1.22 -22.55
N LEU A 12 5.68 -0.72 -21.55
CA LEU A 12 7.12 -0.50 -21.66
C LEU A 12 7.88 -1.76 -21.23
N LYS A 13 8.65 -2.32 -22.17
CA LYS A 13 9.58 -3.42 -21.89
C LYS A 13 10.96 -3.02 -22.38
N ILE A 14 11.91 -2.97 -21.46
CA ILE A 14 13.32 -2.68 -21.73
C ILE A 14 14.13 -3.74 -21.00
N ASP A 15 15.08 -4.35 -21.70
CA ASP A 15 15.95 -5.36 -21.13
C ASP A 15 16.74 -4.81 -19.93
N ASN A 16 16.79 -5.58 -18.86
CA ASN A 16 17.46 -5.22 -17.60
C ASN A 16 16.93 -3.94 -16.94
N PHE A 17 15.68 -3.58 -17.19
CA PHE A 17 15.03 -2.40 -16.62
C PHE A 17 13.76 -2.77 -15.85
N SER A 18 13.75 -2.50 -14.56
CA SER A 18 12.63 -2.83 -13.69
C SER A 18 11.63 -1.67 -13.60
N ILE A 19 10.34 -2.00 -13.81
CA ILE A 19 9.21 -1.10 -13.59
C ILE A 19 8.50 -1.55 -12.33
N LEU A 20 8.15 -0.61 -11.45
CA LEU A 20 7.45 -0.83 -10.20
C LEU A 20 6.22 0.09 -10.14
N PRO A 21 5.01 -0.43 -10.36
CA PRO A 21 3.79 0.35 -10.19
C PRO A 21 3.66 0.95 -8.79
N GLY A 22 3.01 2.10 -8.71
CA GLY A 22 2.90 2.90 -7.49
C GLY A 22 1.70 2.57 -6.60
N SER A 23 1.07 1.40 -6.76
CA SER A 23 -0.09 0.99 -5.97
C SER A 23 -0.15 -0.52 -5.76
N GLU A 24 -0.62 -0.92 -4.59
CA GLU A 24 -0.91 -2.31 -4.24
C GLU A 24 -1.94 -2.94 -5.17
N SER A 25 -2.91 -2.17 -5.65
CA SER A 25 -3.91 -2.64 -6.61
C SER A 25 -3.31 -3.07 -7.96
N LYS A 26 -2.06 -2.71 -8.22
CA LYS A 26 -1.32 -3.06 -9.44
C LYS A 26 -0.29 -4.18 -9.23
N LEU A 27 -0.17 -4.72 -8.01
CA LEU A 27 0.87 -5.70 -7.70
C LEU A 27 0.73 -6.97 -8.56
N LEU A 28 -0.41 -7.67 -8.51
CA LEU A 28 -0.59 -8.91 -9.27
C LEU A 28 -0.48 -8.69 -10.77
N LYS A 29 -1.20 -7.69 -11.29
CA LYS A 29 -1.14 -7.37 -12.72
C LYS A 29 0.27 -7.00 -13.17
N GLY A 30 0.98 -6.23 -12.33
CA GLY A 30 2.38 -5.88 -12.59
C GLY A 30 3.27 -7.12 -12.66
N LEU A 31 3.16 -8.04 -11.70
CA LEU A 31 3.94 -9.29 -11.69
C LEU A 31 3.64 -10.17 -12.90
N GLU A 32 2.37 -10.31 -13.31
CA GLU A 32 1.97 -11.02 -14.53
C GLU A 32 2.64 -10.42 -15.79
N LEU A 33 2.85 -9.12 -15.82
CA LEU A 33 3.47 -8.40 -16.92
C LEU A 33 5.01 -8.33 -16.81
N GLY A 34 5.61 -8.92 -15.77
CA GLY A 34 7.05 -8.96 -15.57
C GLY A 34 7.63 -7.79 -14.79
N CYS A 35 6.79 -7.01 -14.09
CA CYS A 35 7.27 -6.01 -13.15
C CYS A 35 7.96 -6.66 -11.95
N ALA A 36 8.92 -5.97 -11.34
CA ALA A 36 9.71 -6.51 -10.23
C ALA A 36 9.00 -6.42 -8.86
N GLY A 37 7.88 -5.74 -8.77
CA GLY A 37 7.13 -5.48 -7.55
C GLY A 37 6.47 -4.10 -7.60
N ILE A 38 6.27 -3.48 -6.44
CA ILE A 38 5.66 -2.15 -6.31
C ILE A 38 6.49 -1.23 -5.40
N ILE A 39 6.32 0.09 -5.58
CA ILE A 39 6.81 1.10 -4.63
C ILE A 39 5.63 2.02 -4.30
N THR A 40 5.07 1.91 -3.11
CA THR A 40 3.87 2.64 -2.72
C THR A 40 4.01 3.31 -1.35
N ALA A 41 3.25 4.37 -1.11
CA ALA A 41 3.21 5.04 0.18
C ALA A 41 2.59 4.12 1.26
N THR A 42 1.53 3.38 0.93
CA THR A 42 0.84 2.49 1.86
C THR A 42 1.63 1.24 2.23
N CYS A 43 2.69 0.89 1.48
CA CYS A 43 3.61 -0.18 1.90
C CYS A 43 4.32 0.10 3.24
N ASN A 44 4.33 1.34 3.73
CA ASN A 44 4.76 1.62 5.11
C ASN A 44 3.92 0.87 6.15
N VAL A 45 2.68 0.52 5.84
CA VAL A 45 1.76 -0.21 6.72
C VAL A 45 1.27 -1.53 6.13
N THR A 46 1.48 -1.79 4.84
CA THR A 46 1.01 -3.01 4.15
C THR A 46 2.14 -3.94 3.70
N ALA A 47 3.40 -3.68 4.11
CA ALA A 47 4.56 -4.43 3.62
C ALA A 47 4.40 -5.96 3.77
N GLY A 48 3.93 -6.45 4.91
CA GLY A 48 3.72 -7.87 5.16
C GLY A 48 2.64 -8.48 4.24
N LEU A 49 1.52 -7.77 4.03
CA LEU A 49 0.47 -8.21 3.08
C LEU A 49 1.00 -8.22 1.65
N SER A 50 1.70 -7.16 1.23
CA SER A 50 2.29 -7.04 -0.10
C SER A 50 3.31 -8.15 -0.34
N ARG A 51 4.16 -8.43 0.64
CA ARG A 51 5.14 -9.53 0.59
C ARG A 51 4.45 -10.88 0.45
N LYS A 52 3.41 -11.13 1.23
CA LYS A 52 2.65 -12.39 1.15
C LYS A 52 2.04 -12.60 -0.24
N VAL A 53 1.43 -11.56 -0.82
CA VAL A 53 0.86 -11.63 -2.17
C VAL A 53 1.95 -11.88 -3.22
N TYR A 54 3.08 -11.21 -3.09
CA TYR A 54 4.24 -11.41 -3.97
C TYR A 54 4.77 -12.84 -3.91
N ASP A 55 4.99 -13.36 -2.69
CA ASP A 55 5.53 -14.72 -2.51
C ASP A 55 4.57 -15.78 -3.04
N ASP A 56 3.25 -15.65 -2.78
CA ASP A 56 2.24 -16.56 -3.31
C ASP A 56 2.27 -16.58 -4.85
N PHE A 57 2.42 -15.41 -5.49
CA PHE A 57 2.56 -15.34 -6.95
C PHE A 57 3.82 -16.07 -7.44
N ILE A 58 4.98 -15.80 -6.85
CA ILE A 58 6.25 -16.44 -7.25
C ILE A 58 6.21 -17.94 -7.03
N GLU A 59 5.59 -18.40 -5.95
CA GLU A 59 5.44 -19.82 -5.62
C GLU A 59 4.29 -20.49 -6.40
N LYS A 60 3.61 -19.77 -7.28
CA LYS A 60 2.44 -20.23 -8.05
C LYS A 60 1.29 -20.72 -7.18
N LYS A 61 1.12 -20.10 -6.01
CA LYS A 61 -0.01 -20.27 -5.09
C LYS A 61 -1.07 -19.23 -5.37
N GLU A 62 -2.30 -19.51 -4.94
CA GLU A 62 -3.37 -18.50 -4.99
C GLU A 62 -3.07 -17.35 -4.00
N PRO A 63 -3.00 -16.09 -4.46
CA PRO A 63 -2.68 -14.96 -3.61
C PRO A 63 -3.92 -14.49 -2.82
N THR A 64 -4.36 -15.29 -1.87
CA THR A 64 -5.61 -15.09 -1.09
C THR A 64 -5.67 -13.77 -0.34
N LYS A 65 -4.52 -13.15 -0.04
CA LYS A 65 -4.44 -11.86 0.66
C LYS A 65 -4.55 -10.65 -0.26
N ASN A 66 -4.59 -10.84 -1.59
CA ASN A 66 -4.60 -9.72 -2.53
C ASN A 66 -5.85 -8.85 -2.38
N LYS A 67 -7.02 -9.45 -2.14
CA LYS A 67 -8.25 -8.66 -1.92
C LYS A 67 -8.10 -7.75 -0.72
N MET A 68 -7.66 -8.29 0.43
CA MET A 68 -7.44 -7.50 1.64
C MET A 68 -6.42 -6.38 1.41
N LEU A 69 -5.32 -6.67 0.72
CA LEU A 69 -4.29 -5.70 0.38
C LEU A 69 -4.88 -4.52 -0.43
N CYS A 70 -5.66 -4.81 -1.46
CA CYS A 70 -6.33 -3.79 -2.26
C CYS A 70 -7.37 -3.00 -1.47
N ASP A 71 -8.15 -3.66 -0.63
CA ASP A 71 -9.18 -3.00 0.20
C ASP A 71 -8.55 -2.04 1.21
N VAL A 72 -7.42 -2.42 1.84
CA VAL A 72 -6.66 -1.53 2.74
C VAL A 72 -6.12 -0.33 1.96
N ARG A 73 -5.54 -0.54 0.78
CA ARG A 73 -5.09 0.56 -0.08
C ARG A 73 -6.24 1.52 -0.39
N ASN A 74 -7.39 1.00 -0.79
CA ASN A 74 -8.57 1.78 -1.14
C ASN A 74 -9.10 2.60 0.05
N ALA A 75 -9.00 2.08 1.28
CA ALA A 75 -9.38 2.82 2.47
C ALA A 75 -8.53 4.08 2.66
N PHE A 76 -7.21 3.97 2.47
CA PHE A 76 -6.31 5.12 2.55
C PHE A 76 -6.47 6.10 1.37
N GLU A 77 -6.77 5.63 0.17
CA GLU A 77 -6.94 6.48 -1.03
C GLU A 77 -8.10 7.47 -0.95
N LYS A 78 -9.04 7.28 -0.04
CA LYS A 78 -10.15 8.23 0.20
C LYS A 78 -9.66 9.55 0.80
N PHE A 79 -8.45 9.59 1.30
CA PHE A 79 -7.81 10.74 1.95
C PHE A 79 -6.48 11.09 1.28
N ASN A 80 -5.88 12.21 1.67
CA ASN A 80 -4.47 12.40 1.34
C ASN A 80 -3.65 11.25 1.97
N LEU A 81 -2.92 10.50 1.16
CA LEU A 81 -2.22 9.29 1.59
C LEU A 81 -1.22 9.55 2.72
N ILE A 82 -0.47 10.65 2.64
CA ILE A 82 0.54 10.99 3.67
C ILE A 82 -0.18 11.33 4.98
N SER A 83 -1.22 12.18 4.90
CA SER A 83 -2.04 12.55 6.06
C SER A 83 -2.69 11.33 6.72
N GLY A 84 -3.25 10.41 5.91
CA GLY A 84 -3.88 9.18 6.39
C GLY A 84 -2.89 8.25 7.07
N LEU A 85 -1.73 8.01 6.46
CA LEU A 85 -0.69 7.15 7.01
C LEU A 85 -0.14 7.69 8.34
N HIS A 86 0.21 8.98 8.38
CA HIS A 86 0.68 9.62 9.60
C HIS A 86 -0.38 9.58 10.71
N SER A 87 -1.64 9.88 10.38
CA SER A 87 -2.73 9.84 11.36
C SER A 87 -2.98 8.43 11.89
N PHE A 88 -2.88 7.40 11.05
CA PHE A 88 -3.00 6.01 11.47
C PHE A 88 -1.82 5.57 12.34
N MET A 89 -0.59 5.85 11.92
CA MET A 89 0.62 5.44 12.63
C MET A 89 0.83 6.22 13.94
N SER A 90 0.23 7.42 14.07
CA SER A 90 0.33 8.23 15.29
C SER A 90 -0.34 7.62 16.52
N ASP A 91 -1.19 6.62 16.33
CA ASP A 91 -1.79 5.86 17.43
C ASP A 91 -0.82 4.83 18.04
N GLU A 92 0.22 4.43 17.29
CA GLU A 92 1.30 3.56 17.76
C GLU A 92 2.48 4.35 18.33
N ASP A 93 2.84 5.46 17.70
CA ASP A 93 3.95 6.30 18.12
C ASP A 93 3.67 7.78 17.78
N GLU A 94 3.75 8.63 18.79
CA GLU A 94 3.51 10.08 18.66
C GLU A 94 4.47 10.79 17.70
N ILE A 95 5.62 10.20 17.38
CA ILE A 95 6.57 10.77 16.41
C ILE A 95 5.91 11.00 15.04
N TYR A 96 4.94 10.15 14.67
CA TYR A 96 4.20 10.27 13.41
C TYR A 96 3.20 11.43 13.35
N LYS A 97 2.99 12.14 14.47
CA LYS A 97 2.25 13.42 14.47
C LYS A 97 3.05 14.55 13.81
N ASN A 98 4.35 14.39 13.66
CA ASN A 98 5.21 15.39 13.02
C ASN A 98 5.15 15.23 11.50
N VAL A 99 4.46 16.14 10.84
CA VAL A 99 4.39 16.23 9.39
C VAL A 99 4.92 17.57 8.91
N LEU A 100 5.50 17.59 7.69
CA LEU A 100 6.01 18.82 7.11
C LEU A 100 4.90 19.54 6.32
N PRO A 101 4.75 20.86 6.48
CA PRO A 101 3.85 21.64 5.64
C PRO A 101 4.17 21.47 4.14
N PRO A 102 3.19 21.52 3.26
CA PRO A 102 1.78 21.83 3.47
C PRO A 102 0.91 20.62 3.93
N VAL A 103 1.51 19.46 4.18
CA VAL A 103 0.80 18.29 4.69
C VAL A 103 0.38 18.53 6.15
N SER A 104 -0.79 18.04 6.52
CA SER A 104 -1.30 18.02 7.89
C SER A 104 -1.84 16.64 8.23
N LEU A 105 -2.03 16.35 9.51
CA LEU A 105 -2.79 15.17 9.92
C LEU A 105 -4.24 15.29 9.45
N LEU A 106 -4.93 14.16 9.35
CA LEU A 106 -6.38 14.16 9.13
C LEU A 106 -7.09 14.88 10.29
N ASN A 107 -8.19 15.54 9.99
CA ASN A 107 -9.10 16.00 11.04
C ASN A 107 -9.72 14.79 11.76
N GLU A 108 -10.30 15.03 12.94
CA GLU A 108 -10.83 13.95 13.78
C GLU A 108 -11.90 13.10 13.08
N LYS A 109 -12.80 13.72 12.32
CA LYS A 109 -13.86 13.03 11.58
C LYS A 109 -13.27 12.05 10.55
N ASP A 110 -12.31 12.52 9.76
CA ASP A 110 -11.69 11.72 8.70
C ASP A 110 -10.80 10.62 9.29
N LYS A 111 -10.11 10.90 10.40
CA LYS A 111 -9.33 9.89 11.13
C LYS A 111 -10.24 8.77 11.65
N ILE A 112 -11.36 9.11 12.30
CA ILE A 112 -12.33 8.12 12.78
C ILE A 112 -12.88 7.29 11.62
N GLN A 113 -13.20 7.93 10.48
CA GLN A 113 -13.68 7.22 9.31
C GLN A 113 -12.65 6.21 8.79
N LEU A 114 -11.39 6.61 8.63
CA LEU A 114 -10.30 5.73 8.20
C LEU A 114 -10.13 4.54 9.15
N ILE A 115 -10.04 4.78 10.45
CA ILE A 115 -9.89 3.73 11.46
C ILE A 115 -11.06 2.74 11.42
N ASN A 116 -12.30 3.22 11.30
CA ASN A 116 -13.47 2.37 11.20
C ASN A 116 -13.45 1.48 9.94
N GLU A 117 -12.98 2.00 8.82
CA GLU A 117 -12.84 1.20 7.59
C GLU A 117 -11.77 0.13 7.73
N LEU A 118 -10.62 0.46 8.30
CA LEU A 118 -9.55 -0.51 8.56
C LEU A 118 -9.97 -1.60 9.55
N ASN A 119 -10.71 -1.22 10.60
CA ASN A 119 -11.26 -2.17 11.58
C ASN A 119 -12.24 -3.17 10.94
N LYS A 120 -13.10 -2.73 10.00
CA LYS A 120 -13.98 -3.63 9.24
C LYS A 120 -13.22 -4.65 8.42
N LEU A 121 -12.01 -4.31 7.99
CA LEU A 121 -11.11 -5.22 7.26
C LEU A 121 -10.26 -6.10 8.21
N ASN A 122 -10.42 -5.96 9.52
CA ASN A 122 -9.54 -6.58 10.53
C ASN A 122 -8.07 -6.26 10.29
N PHE A 123 -7.76 -5.04 9.81
CA PHE A 123 -6.42 -4.60 9.54
C PHE A 123 -5.81 -3.88 10.73
N THR A 124 -4.65 -4.32 11.18
CA THR A 124 -3.84 -3.70 12.23
C THR A 124 -2.38 -3.65 11.80
N LEU A 125 -1.57 -2.75 12.36
CA LEU A 125 -0.12 -2.70 12.08
C LEU A 125 0.59 -4.02 12.43
N GLY A 126 0.12 -4.73 13.43
CA GLY A 126 0.65 -6.06 13.79
C GLY A 126 0.46 -7.13 12.71
N SER A 127 -0.57 -7.01 11.87
CA SER A 127 -0.83 -7.93 10.75
C SER A 127 0.12 -7.73 9.55
N SER A 128 0.87 -6.66 9.55
CA SER A 128 1.84 -6.31 8.49
C SER A 128 3.29 -6.56 8.86
N LYS A 129 3.57 -6.99 10.10
CA LYS A 129 4.94 -7.33 10.47
C LYS A 129 5.35 -8.61 9.74
N VAL A 130 6.36 -8.50 8.90
CA VAL A 130 7.08 -9.65 8.36
C VAL A 130 7.77 -10.32 9.55
N VAL A 131 7.41 -11.55 9.85
CA VAL A 131 8.15 -12.40 10.78
C VAL A 131 9.33 -13.00 10.06
#